data_a871291980e9d0c5718322c02fdc0bb7
#
_entry.id   a871291980e9d0c5718322c02fdc0bb7
#
_cell.length_a   1.000
_cell.length_b   1.000
_cell.length_c   1.000
_cell.angle_alpha   90.00
_cell.angle_beta   90.00
_cell.angle_gamma   90.00
#
_symmetry.space_group_name_H-M   'P 1'
#
loop_
_entity.id
_entity.type
_entity.pdbx_description
1 polymer ?
#
loop_
_entity_poly.entity_id
_entity_poly.type
_entity_poly.pdbx_seq_one_letter_code
_entity_poly.pdbx_strand_id
1 'polypeptide(L)'
;MTRDDPKQLAAAEQFVASGAWVPHLAVAEATRVLDSVYGRDADAVAAAVEMLLSHEHLTVQDEEVVAAAVGHVRRHPKVGFSDCLMLEVARKAGHLPLGTFDRGLSRIEGTQRL
;
A
#
# COMPACT_ATOMS: atom_id res chain seq x y z
N MET A 1 -19.21 -11.34 1.62
CA MET A 1 -19.88 -10.15 1.11
C MET A 1 -19.99 -10.20 -0.38
N THR A 2 -21.15 -9.97 -0.86
CA THR A 2 -21.34 -9.94 -2.30
C THR A 2 -21.12 -8.54 -2.80
N ARG A 3 -20.41 -8.41 -3.88
CA ARG A 3 -20.23 -7.13 -4.52
C ARG A 3 -21.32 -6.80 -5.49
N ASP A 4 -22.36 -7.62 -5.47
CA ASP A 4 -23.46 -7.49 -6.39
C ASP A 4 -24.64 -6.68 -5.83
N ASP A 5 -24.48 -6.18 -4.61
CA ASP A 5 -25.52 -5.33 -4.03
C ASP A 5 -25.43 -3.93 -4.64
N PRO A 6 -26.37 -3.56 -5.51
CA PRO A 6 -26.32 -2.28 -6.20
C PRO A 6 -26.46 -1.07 -5.26
N LYS A 7 -27.09 -1.26 -4.12
CA LYS A 7 -27.22 -0.17 -3.15
C LYS A 7 -25.90 0.12 -2.46
N GLN A 8 -25.16 -0.93 -2.11
CA GLN A 8 -23.85 -0.78 -1.49
C GLN A 8 -22.87 -0.15 -2.47
N LEU A 9 -22.90 -0.58 -3.71
CA LEU A 9 -22.03 -0.02 -4.74
C LEU A 9 -22.32 1.46 -4.96
N ALA A 10 -23.60 1.82 -5.08
CA ALA A 10 -23.99 3.20 -5.29
C ALA A 10 -23.56 4.09 -4.11
N ALA A 11 -23.73 3.59 -2.88
CA ALA A 11 -23.34 4.33 -1.70
C ALA A 11 -21.83 4.54 -1.66
N ALA A 12 -21.04 3.52 -2.03
CA ALA A 12 -19.60 3.62 -2.08
C ALA A 12 -19.15 4.63 -3.14
N GLU A 13 -19.78 4.60 -4.31
CA GLU A 13 -19.46 5.54 -5.38
C GLU A 13 -19.76 6.98 -4.98
N GLN A 14 -20.89 7.21 -4.29
CA GLN A 14 -21.23 8.53 -3.80
C GLN A 14 -20.25 9.01 -2.74
N PHE A 15 -19.84 8.14 -1.86
CA PHE A 15 -18.89 8.48 -0.82
C PHE A 15 -17.57 8.92 -1.43
N VAL A 16 -17.06 8.15 -2.40
CA VAL A 16 -15.81 8.46 -3.09
C VAL A 16 -15.94 9.77 -3.87
N ALA A 17 -17.06 9.97 -4.54
CA ALA A 17 -17.26 11.18 -5.35
C ALA A 17 -17.24 12.45 -4.52
N SER A 18 -17.62 12.38 -3.25
CA SER A 18 -17.59 13.55 -2.35
C SER A 18 -16.24 13.76 -1.71
N GLY A 19 -15.26 12.89 -2.00
CA GLY A 19 -13.92 12.97 -1.45
C GLY A 19 -13.76 12.06 -0.24
N ALA A 20 -12.79 11.17 -0.29
CA ALA A 20 -12.54 10.24 0.79
C ALA A 20 -11.07 10.27 1.18
N TRP A 21 -10.81 10.11 2.47
CA TRP A 21 -9.45 10.00 3.01
C TRP A 21 -9.12 8.54 3.23
N VAL A 22 -7.93 8.14 2.77
CA VAL A 22 -7.50 6.74 2.83
C VAL A 22 -6.25 6.66 3.70
N PRO A 23 -6.36 6.09 4.91
CA PRO A 23 -5.20 5.94 5.77
C PRO A 23 -4.25 4.85 5.29
N HIS A 24 -2.99 4.91 5.75
CA HIS A 24 -1.99 3.89 5.45
C HIS A 24 -2.49 2.48 5.70
N LEU A 25 -3.18 2.29 6.82
CA LEU A 25 -3.65 0.96 7.20
C LEU A 25 -4.65 0.41 6.19
N ALA A 26 -5.48 1.27 5.64
CA ALA A 26 -6.43 0.84 4.61
C ALA A 26 -5.71 0.41 3.34
N VAL A 27 -4.66 1.16 2.95
CA VAL A 27 -3.86 0.79 1.78
C VAL A 27 -3.15 -0.55 2.02
N ALA A 28 -2.57 -0.72 3.20
CA ALA A 28 -1.89 -1.97 3.55
C ALA A 28 -2.85 -3.16 3.52
N GLU A 29 -4.03 -3.02 4.08
CA GLU A 29 -5.03 -4.08 4.08
C GLU A 29 -5.50 -4.41 2.67
N ALA A 30 -5.76 -3.40 1.86
CA ALA A 30 -6.21 -3.61 0.49
C ALA A 30 -5.14 -4.35 -0.33
N THR A 31 -3.87 -3.98 -0.16
CA THR A 31 -2.79 -4.64 -0.91
C THR A 31 -2.57 -6.07 -0.44
N ARG A 32 -2.78 -6.35 0.85
CA ARG A 32 -2.70 -7.73 1.34
C ARG A 32 -3.79 -8.60 0.72
N VAL A 33 -4.98 -8.05 0.58
CA VAL A 33 -6.09 -8.77 -0.07
C VAL A 33 -5.77 -9.03 -1.53
N LEU A 34 -5.24 -8.02 -2.24
CA LEU A 34 -4.85 -8.17 -3.63
C LEU A 34 -3.77 -9.24 -3.79
N ASP A 35 -2.79 -9.22 -2.90
CA ASP A 35 -1.70 -10.20 -2.91
C ASP A 35 -2.25 -11.62 -2.73
N SER A 36 -3.17 -11.77 -1.78
CA SER A 36 -3.77 -13.06 -1.47
C SER A 36 -4.64 -13.59 -2.61
N VAL A 37 -5.39 -12.71 -3.28
CA VAL A 37 -6.32 -13.10 -4.33
C VAL A 37 -5.62 -13.29 -5.68
N TYR A 38 -4.65 -12.44 -5.99
CA TYR A 38 -4.01 -12.40 -7.30
C TYR A 38 -2.62 -13.00 -7.36
N GLY A 39 -2.20 -13.65 -6.29
CA GLY A 39 -0.98 -14.44 -6.33
C GLY A 39 0.31 -13.63 -6.38
N ARG A 40 0.39 -12.52 -5.65
CA ARG A 40 1.64 -11.75 -5.50
C ARG A 40 2.17 -11.15 -6.78
N ASP A 41 1.31 -10.68 -7.63
CA ASP A 41 1.74 -9.92 -8.78
C ASP A 41 2.12 -8.51 -8.31
N ALA A 42 3.42 -8.28 -8.14
CA ALA A 42 3.93 -7.02 -7.63
C ALA A 42 3.55 -5.84 -8.53
N ASP A 43 3.58 -6.04 -9.83
CA ASP A 43 3.22 -4.97 -10.76
C ASP A 43 1.74 -4.62 -10.67
N ALA A 44 0.89 -5.61 -10.49
CA ALA A 44 -0.55 -5.37 -10.34
C ALA A 44 -0.84 -4.62 -9.04
N VAL A 45 -0.18 -5.00 -7.95
CA VAL A 45 -0.34 -4.32 -6.66
C VAL A 45 0.16 -2.88 -6.78
N ALA A 46 1.34 -2.68 -7.36
CA ALA A 46 1.90 -1.34 -7.53
C ALA A 46 0.99 -0.47 -8.40
N ALA A 47 0.45 -1.02 -9.48
CA ALA A 47 -0.44 -0.27 -10.36
C ALA A 47 -1.73 0.12 -9.64
N ALA A 48 -2.28 -0.77 -8.82
CA ALA A 48 -3.48 -0.48 -8.06
C ALA A 48 -3.26 0.66 -7.07
N VAL A 49 -2.11 0.65 -6.38
CA VAL A 49 -1.78 1.71 -5.44
C VAL A 49 -1.59 3.04 -6.18
N GLU A 50 -0.93 3.00 -7.33
CA GLU A 50 -0.75 4.20 -8.14
C GLU A 50 -2.09 4.79 -8.59
N MET A 51 -3.04 3.95 -8.90
CA MET A 51 -4.39 4.41 -9.24
C MET A 51 -5.04 5.14 -8.06
N LEU A 52 -4.86 4.62 -6.85
CA LEU A 52 -5.36 5.31 -5.66
C LEU A 52 -4.70 6.67 -5.49
N LEU A 53 -3.38 6.73 -5.68
CA LEU A 53 -2.63 7.97 -5.50
C LEU A 53 -3.03 9.04 -6.52
N SER A 54 -3.43 8.63 -7.72
CA SER A 54 -3.79 9.57 -8.78
C SER A 54 -5.27 9.85 -8.86
N HIS A 55 -6.08 9.22 -8.03
CA HIS A 55 -7.53 9.40 -8.06
C HIS A 55 -7.89 10.77 -7.50
N GLU A 56 -8.59 11.58 -8.30
CA GLU A 56 -8.86 12.98 -7.93
C GLU A 56 -9.75 13.15 -6.70
N HIS A 57 -10.55 12.14 -6.38
CA HIS A 57 -11.48 12.21 -5.24
C HIS A 57 -10.98 11.48 -4.00
N LEU A 58 -9.76 10.94 -4.04
CA LEU A 58 -9.19 10.25 -2.90
C LEU A 58 -7.96 10.99 -2.40
N THR A 59 -7.86 11.16 -1.10
CA THR A 59 -6.69 11.71 -0.46
C THR A 59 -6.04 10.61 0.36
N VAL A 60 -4.87 10.16 -0.08
CA VAL A 60 -4.14 9.11 0.61
C VAL A 60 -3.25 9.74 1.67
N GLN A 61 -3.27 9.17 2.87
CA GLN A 61 -2.42 9.64 3.96
C GLN A 61 -0.95 9.55 3.55
N ASP A 62 -0.21 10.65 3.72
CA ASP A 62 1.23 10.71 3.42
C ASP A 62 1.56 10.09 2.06
N GLU A 63 1.05 10.71 1.00
CA GLU A 63 1.19 10.19 -0.36
C GLU A 63 2.64 9.89 -0.72
N GLU A 64 3.59 10.71 -0.27
CA GLU A 64 5.00 10.52 -0.58
C GLU A 64 5.55 9.23 0.03
N VAL A 65 5.05 8.84 1.19
CA VAL A 65 5.44 7.60 1.85
C VAL A 65 4.92 6.40 1.05
N VAL A 66 3.67 6.49 0.62
CA VAL A 66 3.04 5.43 -0.16
C VAL A 66 3.71 5.30 -1.53
N ALA A 67 4.02 6.41 -2.18
CA ALA A 67 4.71 6.41 -3.47
C ALA A 67 6.10 5.79 -3.36
N ALA A 68 6.82 6.07 -2.28
CA ALA A 68 8.14 5.48 -2.04
C ALA A 68 8.04 3.97 -1.85
N ALA A 69 7.00 3.51 -1.15
CA ALA A 69 6.77 2.08 -0.97
C ALA A 69 6.50 1.39 -2.31
N VAL A 70 5.75 2.02 -3.21
CA VAL A 70 5.53 1.50 -4.56
C VAL A 70 6.86 1.33 -5.29
N GLY A 71 7.74 2.32 -5.17
CA GLY A 71 9.08 2.25 -5.77
C GLY A 71 9.87 1.05 -5.30
N HIS A 72 9.82 0.77 -3.99
CA HIS A 72 10.51 -0.39 -3.44
C HIS A 72 9.95 -1.70 -3.98
N VAL A 73 8.63 -1.81 -4.06
CA VAL A 73 7.98 -3.02 -4.57
C VAL A 73 8.39 -3.29 -6.02
N ARG A 74 8.49 -2.25 -6.83
CA ARG A 74 8.88 -2.43 -8.23
C ARG A 74 10.34 -2.87 -8.36
N ARG A 75 11.22 -2.41 -7.48
CA ARG A 75 12.62 -2.82 -7.48
C ARG A 75 12.85 -4.16 -6.79
N HIS A 76 11.94 -4.53 -5.89
CA HIS A 76 12.05 -5.75 -5.09
C HIS A 76 10.71 -6.49 -5.11
N PRO A 77 10.36 -7.11 -6.26
CA PRO A 77 8.99 -7.63 -6.44
C PRO A 77 8.62 -8.79 -5.50
N LYS A 78 9.59 -9.34 -4.80
CA LYS A 78 9.31 -10.41 -3.83
C LYS A 78 9.04 -9.88 -2.42
N VAL A 79 9.19 -8.59 -2.21
CA VAL A 79 8.90 -7.98 -0.92
C VAL A 79 7.49 -7.40 -0.96
N GLY A 80 6.69 -7.72 0.04
CA GLY A 80 5.31 -7.26 0.07
C GLY A 80 5.19 -5.75 0.25
N PHE A 81 4.15 -5.18 -0.32
CA PHE A 81 3.93 -3.74 -0.24
C PHE A 81 3.84 -3.24 1.20
N SER A 82 3.11 -3.96 2.06
CA SER A 82 2.93 -3.52 3.45
C SER A 82 4.26 -3.43 4.20
N ASP A 83 5.21 -4.33 3.91
CA ASP A 83 6.53 -4.27 4.51
C ASP A 83 7.30 -3.05 4.03
N CYS A 84 7.22 -2.76 2.73
CA CYS A 84 7.85 -1.57 2.18
C CYS A 84 7.22 -0.30 2.76
N LEU A 85 5.92 -0.31 2.96
CA LEU A 85 5.22 0.82 3.55
C LEU A 85 5.67 1.04 4.99
N MET A 86 5.81 -0.03 5.78
CA MET A 86 6.31 0.09 7.16
C MET A 86 7.70 0.73 7.20
N LEU A 87 8.56 0.33 6.28
CA LEU A 87 9.89 0.92 6.20
C LEU A 87 9.82 2.43 5.94
N GLU A 88 8.98 2.84 5.01
CA GLU A 88 8.88 4.26 4.68
C GLU A 88 8.19 5.08 5.77
N VAL A 89 7.26 4.48 6.50
CA VAL A 89 6.67 5.12 7.68
C VAL A 89 7.75 5.33 8.74
N ALA A 90 8.59 4.32 8.98
CA ALA A 90 9.69 4.43 9.94
C ALA A 90 10.69 5.50 9.51
N ARG A 91 11.00 5.56 8.22
CA ARG A 91 11.92 6.57 7.67
C ARG A 91 11.38 7.97 7.89
N LYS A 92 10.11 8.18 7.58
CA LYS A 92 9.49 9.49 7.77
C LYS A 92 9.47 9.89 9.25
N ALA A 93 9.24 8.94 10.12
CA ALA A 93 9.21 9.20 11.56
C ALA A 93 10.61 9.40 12.16
N GLY A 94 11.66 9.15 11.40
CA GLY A 94 13.03 9.31 11.87
C GLY A 94 13.53 8.16 12.74
N HIS A 95 12.96 6.98 12.57
CA HIS A 95 13.30 5.81 13.39
C HIS A 95 13.90 4.68 12.56
N LEU A 96 15.03 4.97 11.92
CA LEU A 96 15.79 3.96 11.22
C LEU A 96 16.95 3.49 12.09
N PRO A 97 17.44 2.25 11.94
CA PRO A 97 16.94 1.23 11.01
C PRO A 97 15.67 0.55 11.49
N LEU A 98 14.88 0.08 10.54
CA LEU A 98 13.74 -0.78 10.85
C LEU A 98 14.25 -2.20 11.01
N GLY A 99 14.02 -2.80 12.18
CA GLY A 99 14.41 -4.18 12.43
C GLY A 99 13.48 -5.15 11.73
N THR A 100 14.03 -6.19 11.12
CA THR A 100 13.20 -7.18 10.43
C THR A 100 13.83 -8.56 10.47
N PHE A 101 13.00 -9.58 10.53
CA PHE A 101 13.43 -10.96 10.34
C PHE A 101 13.32 -11.40 8.88
N ASP A 102 12.68 -10.59 8.04
CA ASP A 102 12.44 -10.93 6.64
C ASP A 102 13.72 -10.71 5.82
N ARG A 103 14.18 -11.78 5.19
CA ARG A 103 15.41 -11.73 4.39
C ARG A 103 15.26 -10.80 3.19
N GLY A 104 14.12 -10.82 2.54
CA GLY A 104 13.88 -9.96 1.38
C GLY A 104 13.88 -8.49 1.74
N LEU A 105 13.14 -8.14 2.78
CA LEU A 105 13.05 -6.74 3.23
C LEU A 105 14.41 -6.25 3.72
N SER A 106 15.23 -7.12 4.32
CA SER A 106 16.52 -6.73 4.86
C SER A 106 17.53 -6.29 3.79
N ARG A 107 17.23 -6.48 2.53
CA ARG A 107 18.06 -6.02 1.42
C ARG A 107 17.80 -4.56 1.06
N ILE A 108 16.76 -3.97 1.59
CA ILE A 108 16.42 -2.58 1.30
C ILE A 108 17.11 -1.68 2.32
N GLU A 109 17.72 -0.60 1.82
CA GLU A 109 18.41 0.36 2.69
C GLU A 109 17.45 0.93 3.73
N GLY A 110 17.96 1.02 4.95
CA GLY A 110 17.16 1.51 6.08
C GLY A 110 16.65 0.39 6.98
N THR A 111 16.93 -0.87 6.64
CA THR A 111 16.54 -2.01 7.47
C THR A 111 17.76 -2.63 8.14
N GLN A 112 17.49 -3.37 9.21
CA GLN A 112 18.52 -4.16 9.88
C GLN A 112 17.94 -5.55 10.13
N ARG A 113 18.61 -6.54 9.59
CA ARG A 113 18.17 -7.92 9.79
C ARG A 113 18.49 -8.36 11.22
N LEU A 114 17.53 -8.92 11.87
CA LEU A 114 17.66 -9.41 13.24
C LEU A 114 17.99 -10.90 13.30
#